data_00df4e3ac03add9a5a7ccba170a8d621
#
_entry.id   00df4e3ac03add9a5a7ccba170a8d621
#
_cell.length_a   1.000
_cell.length_b   1.000
_cell.length_c   1.000
_cell.angle_alpha   90.00
_cell.angle_beta   90.00
_cell.angle_gamma   90.00
#
_symmetry.space_group_name_H-M   'P 1'
#
loop_
_entity.id
_entity.type
_entity.pdbx_description
1 polymer ?
#
loop_
_entity_poly.entity_id
_entity_poly.type
_entity_poly.pdbx_seq_one_letter_code
_entity_poly.pdbx_strand_id
1 'polypeptide(L)'
;ALELSEKAIVYLEKNIKFHNCNIILHKGDLNLLYKDFEDGYFDLIISNPPYIKQEDMLTLQEEVKSEPAMALEGGVTGLDFYKAIVSKYSSKLKNGGMLSFELGENQFDDVKAMMTEKGFVNIKEFLDLGNIQRAINGTYLL
;
A
#
# COMPACT_ATOMS: atom_id res chain seq x y z
N ALA A 1 9.38 8.08 -0.96
CA ALA A 1 8.94 6.80 -1.53
C ALA A 1 9.69 5.65 -0.86
N LEU A 2 9.08 4.46 -0.80
CA LEU A 2 9.69 3.24 -0.26
C LEU A 2 9.67 2.18 -1.37
N GLU A 3 10.81 1.51 -1.61
CA GLU A 3 10.95 0.47 -2.63
C GLU A 3 11.93 -0.61 -2.16
N LEU A 4 11.53 -1.87 -2.34
CA LEU A 4 12.33 -3.04 -1.99
C LEU A 4 13.16 -3.56 -3.18
N SER A 5 12.60 -3.52 -4.39
CA SER A 5 13.21 -4.10 -5.59
C SER A 5 14.39 -3.26 -6.08
N GLU A 6 15.59 -3.80 -6.04
CA GLU A 6 16.79 -3.13 -6.57
C GLU A 6 16.64 -2.76 -8.05
N LYS A 7 15.95 -3.60 -8.84
CA LYS A 7 15.67 -3.32 -10.26
C LYS A 7 14.73 -2.12 -10.41
N ALA A 8 13.66 -2.05 -9.62
CA ALA A 8 12.71 -0.94 -9.66
C ALA A 8 13.36 0.37 -9.18
N ILE A 9 14.22 0.31 -8.16
CA ILE A 9 14.98 1.45 -7.64
C ILE A 9 15.77 2.16 -8.76
N VAL A 10 16.43 1.41 -9.64
CA VAL A 10 17.20 2.00 -10.76
C VAL A 10 16.31 2.87 -11.67
N TYR A 11 15.09 2.41 -11.97
CA TYR A 11 14.16 3.17 -12.80
C TYR A 11 13.53 4.33 -12.03
N LEU A 12 13.22 4.13 -10.76
CA LEU A 12 12.67 5.17 -9.89
C LEU A 12 13.65 6.34 -9.75
N GLU A 13 14.94 6.07 -9.51
CA GLU A 13 15.99 7.10 -9.46
C GLU A 13 16.12 7.87 -10.78
N LYS A 14 16.05 7.17 -11.92
CA LYS A 14 16.05 7.82 -13.24
C LYS A 14 14.84 8.74 -13.42
N ASN A 15 13.65 8.28 -13.01
CA ASN A 15 12.42 9.06 -13.13
C ASN A 15 12.44 10.29 -12.21
N ILE A 16 12.88 10.13 -10.96
CA ILE A 16 13.05 11.24 -10.01
C ILE A 16 13.95 12.33 -10.65
N LYS A 17 15.08 11.92 -11.20
CA LYS A 17 16.02 12.83 -11.86
C LYS A 17 15.43 13.45 -13.13
N PHE A 18 14.81 12.65 -13.99
CA PHE A 18 14.25 13.09 -15.27
C PHE A 18 13.14 14.14 -15.07
N HIS A 19 12.26 13.91 -14.10
CA HIS A 19 11.15 14.81 -13.80
C HIS A 19 11.51 15.91 -12.79
N ASN A 20 12.76 15.96 -12.32
CA ASN A 20 13.21 16.91 -11.29
C ASN A 20 12.31 16.92 -10.05
N CYS A 21 11.89 15.72 -9.59
CA CYS A 21 11.02 15.58 -8.43
C CYS A 21 11.81 15.64 -7.13
N ASN A 22 11.25 16.32 -6.12
CA ASN A 22 11.80 16.30 -4.75
C ASN A 22 11.25 15.08 -3.99
N ILE A 23 11.82 13.90 -4.25
CA ILE A 23 11.42 12.63 -3.63
C ILE A 23 12.60 12.06 -2.86
N ILE A 24 12.41 11.79 -1.58
CA ILE A 24 13.34 11.01 -0.76
C ILE A 24 12.99 9.53 -0.97
N LEU A 25 13.96 8.74 -1.44
CA LEU A 25 13.80 7.32 -1.67
C LEU A 25 14.40 6.51 -0.50
N HIS A 26 13.56 5.76 0.20
CA HIS A 26 13.95 4.79 1.21
C HIS A 26 13.97 3.40 0.56
N LYS A 27 15.16 2.77 0.59
CA LYS A 27 15.40 1.46 -0.05
C LYS A 27 15.31 0.36 0.99
N GLY A 28 14.37 -0.55 0.85
CA GLY A 28 14.26 -1.68 1.76
C GLY A 28 12.83 -2.17 1.99
N ASP A 29 12.72 -3.11 2.93
CA ASP A 29 11.47 -3.77 3.28
C ASP A 29 10.60 -2.87 4.17
N LEU A 30 9.35 -2.66 3.77
CA LEU A 30 8.37 -1.93 4.56
C LEU A 30 8.19 -2.50 5.98
N ASN A 31 8.41 -3.80 6.14
CA ASN A 31 8.32 -4.47 7.43
C ASN A 31 9.43 -4.07 8.41
N LEU A 32 10.48 -3.43 7.95
CA LEU A 32 11.62 -2.96 8.72
C LEU A 32 11.70 -1.44 8.78
N LEU A 33 11.48 -0.77 7.65
CA LEU A 33 11.69 0.67 7.48
C LEU A 33 10.72 1.55 8.28
N TYR A 34 9.59 1.02 8.76
CA TYR A 34 8.69 1.81 9.62
C TYR A 34 9.38 2.33 10.89
N LYS A 35 10.46 1.67 11.34
CA LYS A 35 11.24 2.06 12.52
C LYS A 35 12.08 3.32 12.30
N ASP A 36 12.34 3.67 11.06
CA ASP A 36 13.14 4.84 10.69
C ASP A 36 12.32 6.14 10.72
N PHE A 37 11.00 6.03 10.91
CA PHE A 37 10.10 7.17 10.99
C PHE A 37 9.60 7.37 12.42
N GLU A 38 9.59 8.62 12.86
CA GLU A 38 8.96 9.02 14.12
C GLU A 38 7.43 8.89 14.04
N ASP A 39 6.79 8.75 15.20
CA ASP A 39 5.33 8.81 15.26
C ASP A 39 4.84 10.21 14.89
N GLY A 40 3.73 10.28 14.16
CA GLY A 40 3.20 11.55 13.67
C GLY A 40 4.03 12.22 12.56
N TYR A 41 4.81 11.46 11.81
CA TYR A 41 5.67 12.01 10.75
C TYR A 41 4.92 12.35 9.46
N PHE A 42 3.99 11.49 9.02
CA PHE A 42 3.34 11.61 7.73
C PHE A 42 1.97 12.31 7.80
N ASP A 43 1.69 13.17 6.83
CA ASP A 43 0.35 13.72 6.58
C ASP A 43 -0.52 12.72 5.79
N LEU A 44 0.13 11.95 4.89
CA LEU A 44 -0.52 10.97 4.02
C LEU A 44 0.41 9.78 3.80
N ILE A 45 -0.15 8.58 3.91
CA ILE A 45 0.46 7.34 3.43
C ILE A 45 -0.44 6.80 2.33
N ILE A 46 0.14 6.53 1.16
CA ILE A 46 -0.56 5.94 0.02
C ILE A 46 0.19 4.70 -0.47
N SER A 47 -0.53 3.64 -0.76
CA SER A 47 0.07 2.40 -1.26
C SER A 47 -0.85 1.68 -2.24
N ASN A 48 -0.24 1.12 -3.29
CA ASN A 48 -0.80 0.04 -4.09
C ASN A 48 0.03 -1.22 -3.74
N PRO A 49 -0.34 -1.95 -2.67
CA PRO A 49 0.44 -3.09 -2.23
C PRO A 49 0.11 -4.33 -3.05
N PRO A 50 0.98 -5.36 -3.07
CA PRO A 50 0.61 -6.68 -3.58
C PRO A 50 -0.62 -7.22 -2.84
N TYR A 51 -1.63 -7.65 -3.61
CA TYR A 51 -2.92 -8.08 -3.05
C TYR A 51 -3.49 -9.36 -3.67
N ILE A 52 -2.79 -9.97 -4.62
CA ILE A 52 -3.24 -11.22 -5.25
C ILE A 52 -3.00 -12.38 -4.29
N LYS A 53 -4.02 -13.23 -4.11
CA LYS A 53 -3.88 -14.42 -3.28
C LYS A 53 -2.88 -15.40 -3.90
N GLN A 54 -2.15 -16.11 -3.06
CA GLN A 54 -1.17 -17.09 -3.51
C GLN A 54 -1.77 -18.13 -4.46
N GLU A 55 -3.00 -18.61 -4.21
CA GLU A 55 -3.70 -19.57 -5.06
C GLU A 55 -4.03 -19.02 -6.45
N ASP A 56 -4.32 -17.71 -6.55
CA ASP A 56 -4.70 -17.06 -7.79
C ASP A 56 -3.49 -16.74 -8.69
N MET A 57 -2.27 -16.73 -8.14
CA MET A 57 -1.04 -16.46 -8.89
C MET A 57 -0.84 -17.39 -10.10
N LEU A 58 -1.35 -18.60 -10.04
CA LEU A 58 -1.24 -19.59 -11.13
C LEU A 58 -2.21 -19.32 -12.29
N THR A 59 -3.30 -18.61 -12.04
CA THR A 59 -4.39 -18.36 -12.99
C THR A 59 -4.35 -16.97 -13.62
N LEU A 60 -3.34 -16.17 -13.31
CA LEU A 60 -3.18 -14.83 -13.84
C LEU A 60 -3.06 -14.80 -15.37
N GLN A 61 -3.55 -13.72 -15.96
CA GLN A 61 -3.36 -13.44 -17.39
C GLN A 61 -1.86 -13.25 -17.70
N GLU A 62 -1.46 -13.59 -18.93
CA GLU A 62 -0.04 -13.56 -19.34
C GLU A 62 0.59 -12.17 -19.20
N GLU A 63 -0.19 -11.10 -19.44
CA GLU A 63 0.25 -9.72 -19.27
C GLU A 63 0.66 -9.44 -17.81
N VAL A 64 -0.14 -9.91 -16.86
CA VAL A 64 0.10 -9.75 -15.42
C VAL A 64 1.26 -10.62 -14.95
N LYS A 65 1.39 -11.84 -15.49
CA LYS A 65 2.52 -12.74 -15.19
C LYS A 65 3.89 -12.19 -15.59
N SER A 66 3.91 -11.18 -16.48
CA SER A 66 5.15 -10.50 -16.86
C SER A 66 5.71 -9.61 -15.73
N GLU A 67 4.90 -9.26 -14.75
CA GLU A 67 5.32 -8.51 -13.57
C GLU A 67 6.03 -9.42 -12.55
N PRO A 68 6.96 -8.87 -11.76
CA PRO A 68 7.61 -9.64 -10.69
C PRO A 68 6.58 -10.17 -9.68
N ALA A 69 6.64 -11.46 -9.34
CA ALA A 69 5.71 -12.08 -8.38
C ALA A 69 5.65 -11.32 -7.05
N MET A 70 6.77 -10.77 -6.59
CA MET A 70 6.84 -9.96 -5.37
C MET A 70 6.03 -8.65 -5.43
N ALA A 71 5.67 -8.17 -6.63
CA ALA A 71 4.83 -7.00 -6.81
C ALA A 71 3.33 -7.35 -6.85
N LEU A 72 2.98 -8.64 -6.91
CA LEU A 72 1.62 -9.13 -7.11
C LEU A 72 1.11 -9.92 -5.90
N GLU A 73 1.94 -10.81 -5.32
CA GLU A 73 1.53 -11.77 -4.31
C GLU A 73 1.34 -11.11 -2.93
N GLY A 74 0.09 -11.08 -2.47
CA GLY A 74 -0.33 -10.52 -1.17
C GLY A 74 -0.44 -11.55 -0.04
N GLY A 75 0.14 -12.76 -0.20
CA GLY A 75 0.06 -13.85 0.75
C GLY A 75 -1.18 -14.74 0.56
N VAL A 76 -1.44 -15.63 1.52
CA VAL A 76 -2.52 -16.63 1.44
C VAL A 76 -3.89 -15.99 1.22
N THR A 77 -4.17 -14.89 1.88
CA THR A 77 -5.45 -14.17 1.80
C THR A 77 -5.41 -12.93 0.91
N GLY A 78 -4.25 -12.56 0.37
CA GLY A 78 -4.06 -11.30 -0.35
C GLY A 78 -4.04 -10.06 0.55
N LEU A 79 -4.03 -10.23 1.88
CA LEU A 79 -4.22 -9.14 2.85
C LEU A 79 -2.96 -8.81 3.67
N ASP A 80 -1.85 -9.52 3.44
CA ASP A 80 -0.69 -9.46 4.33
C ASP A 80 -0.04 -8.07 4.35
N PHE A 81 0.03 -7.39 3.20
CA PHE A 81 0.59 -6.04 3.12
C PHE A 81 -0.33 -4.99 3.74
N TYR A 82 -1.65 -5.10 3.58
CA TYR A 82 -2.60 -4.21 4.28
C TYR A 82 -2.45 -4.33 5.79
N LYS A 83 -2.40 -5.57 6.33
CA LYS A 83 -2.17 -5.83 7.75
C LYS A 83 -0.85 -5.20 8.22
N ALA A 84 0.23 -5.40 7.47
CA ALA A 84 1.53 -4.88 7.81
C ALA A 84 1.53 -3.34 7.84
N ILE A 85 0.97 -2.70 6.82
CA ILE A 85 0.94 -1.23 6.73
C ILE A 85 0.04 -0.65 7.82
N VAL A 86 -1.19 -1.15 7.97
CA VAL A 86 -2.12 -0.68 9.01
C VAL A 86 -1.53 -0.87 10.40
N SER A 87 -0.90 -2.01 10.71
CA SER A 87 -0.37 -2.25 12.05
C SER A 87 0.87 -1.42 12.37
N LYS A 88 1.78 -1.23 11.41
CA LYS A 88 3.11 -0.65 11.64
C LYS A 88 3.20 0.83 11.34
N TYR A 89 2.38 1.33 10.39
CA TYR A 89 2.50 2.70 9.90
C TYR A 89 1.39 3.64 10.39
N SER A 90 0.32 3.13 11.04
CA SER A 90 -0.75 4.03 11.54
C SER A 90 -0.22 5.07 12.53
N SER A 91 0.63 4.66 13.48
CA SER A 91 1.23 5.61 14.43
C SER A 91 2.17 6.61 13.77
N LYS A 92 2.65 6.33 12.56
CA LYS A 92 3.51 7.23 11.79
C LYS A 92 2.73 8.34 11.12
N LEU A 93 1.39 8.22 11.04
CA LEU A 93 0.52 9.30 10.62
C LEU A 93 0.35 10.33 11.73
N LYS A 94 0.29 11.60 11.33
CA LYS A 94 -0.17 12.68 12.21
C LYS A 94 -1.61 12.43 12.66
N ASN A 95 -2.00 13.02 13.77
CA ASN A 95 -3.41 13.11 14.12
C ASN A 95 -4.17 13.87 13.01
N GLY A 96 -5.19 13.25 12.42
CA GLY A 96 -5.87 13.74 11.23
C GLY A 96 -5.18 13.38 9.90
N GLY A 97 -4.06 12.68 9.93
CA GLY A 97 -3.39 12.16 8.73
C GLY A 97 -4.20 11.06 8.05
N MET A 98 -3.90 10.80 6.78
CA MET A 98 -4.71 9.91 5.94
C MET A 98 -3.90 8.69 5.50
N LEU A 99 -4.57 7.52 5.49
CA LEU A 99 -4.09 6.30 4.85
C LEU A 99 -4.98 6.00 3.65
N SER A 100 -4.35 5.70 2.50
CA SER A 100 -5.05 5.36 1.27
C SER A 100 -4.44 4.12 0.62
N PHE A 101 -5.30 3.18 0.18
CA PHE A 101 -4.90 1.97 -0.53
C PHE A 101 -5.62 1.83 -1.85
N GLU A 102 -4.92 1.27 -2.86
CA GLU A 102 -5.57 0.51 -3.91
C GLU A 102 -6.01 -0.85 -3.36
N LEU A 103 -7.13 -1.40 -3.89
CA LEU A 103 -7.73 -2.65 -3.42
C LEU A 103 -7.81 -3.67 -4.53
N GLY A 104 -7.55 -4.92 -4.18
CA GLY A 104 -8.02 -6.07 -4.94
C GLY A 104 -9.54 -6.22 -4.82
N GLU A 105 -10.13 -6.90 -5.79
CA GLU A 105 -11.57 -7.16 -5.80
C GLU A 105 -12.01 -7.92 -4.54
N ASN A 106 -13.15 -7.50 -3.95
CA ASN A 106 -13.75 -8.07 -2.73
C ASN A 106 -12.90 -7.95 -1.45
N GLN A 107 -11.93 -7.03 -1.39
CA GLN A 107 -11.08 -6.82 -0.20
C GLN A 107 -11.50 -5.62 0.66
N PHE A 108 -12.46 -4.82 0.21
CA PHE A 108 -12.84 -3.57 0.89
C PHE A 108 -13.26 -3.78 2.34
N ASP A 109 -14.15 -4.74 2.61
CA ASP A 109 -14.70 -4.93 3.96
C ASP A 109 -13.63 -5.40 4.95
N ASP A 110 -12.72 -6.28 4.52
CA ASP A 110 -11.59 -6.75 5.34
C ASP A 110 -10.64 -5.61 5.67
N VAL A 111 -10.25 -4.81 4.67
CA VAL A 111 -9.34 -3.68 4.88
C VAL A 111 -9.99 -2.59 5.72
N LYS A 112 -11.29 -2.30 5.50
CA LYS A 112 -12.08 -1.38 6.31
C LYS A 112 -12.12 -1.80 7.78
N ALA A 113 -12.33 -3.10 8.04
CA ALA A 113 -12.35 -3.64 9.41
C ALA A 113 -11.01 -3.41 10.11
N MET A 114 -9.88 -3.72 9.43
CA MET A 114 -8.53 -3.50 9.96
C MET A 114 -8.27 -2.02 10.27
N MET A 115 -8.66 -1.12 9.36
CA MET A 115 -8.50 0.32 9.55
C MET A 115 -9.36 0.81 10.72
N THR A 116 -10.61 0.36 10.82
CA THR A 116 -11.54 0.73 11.92
C THR A 116 -10.99 0.29 13.27
N GLU A 117 -10.51 -0.95 13.38
CA GLU A 117 -9.91 -1.49 14.60
C GLU A 117 -8.69 -0.68 15.03
N LYS A 118 -7.96 -0.12 14.06
CA LYS A 118 -6.76 0.70 14.30
C LYS A 118 -7.04 2.18 14.59
N GLY A 119 -8.30 2.58 14.63
CA GLY A 119 -8.71 3.95 15.00
C GLY A 119 -8.92 4.89 13.80
N PHE A 120 -8.98 4.35 12.58
CA PHE A 120 -9.34 5.18 11.44
C PHE A 120 -10.84 5.50 11.42
N VAL A 121 -11.15 6.73 11.07
CA VAL A 121 -12.52 7.25 10.91
C VAL A 121 -12.70 7.80 9.49
N ASN A 122 -13.95 8.20 9.15
CA ASN A 122 -14.29 8.75 7.83
C ASN A 122 -13.80 7.87 6.67
N ILE A 123 -13.87 6.55 6.86
CA ILE A 123 -13.43 5.58 5.85
C ILE A 123 -14.36 5.65 4.66
N LYS A 124 -13.77 5.85 3.46
CA LYS A 124 -14.49 5.98 2.19
C LYS A 124 -13.98 4.99 1.17
N GLU A 125 -14.90 4.47 0.38
CA GLU A 125 -14.61 3.67 -0.81
C GLU A 125 -14.57 4.54 -2.06
N PHE A 126 -13.85 4.06 -3.07
CA PHE A 126 -13.85 4.62 -4.41
C PHE A 126 -14.01 3.48 -5.41
N LEU A 127 -14.97 3.68 -6.32
CA LEU A 127 -15.29 2.71 -7.35
C LEU A 127 -14.58 3.06 -8.65
N ASP A 128 -14.22 2.05 -9.43
CA ASP A 128 -13.78 2.23 -10.81
C ASP A 128 -14.98 2.45 -11.76
N LEU A 129 -14.69 2.59 -13.05
CA LEU A 129 -15.74 2.76 -14.08
C LEU A 129 -16.66 1.53 -14.23
N GLY A 130 -16.25 0.37 -13.73
CA GLY A 130 -17.02 -0.87 -13.67
C GLY A 130 -17.85 -1.02 -12.39
N ASN A 131 -17.88 0.00 -11.51
CA ASN A 131 -18.48 -0.04 -10.18
C ASN A 131 -17.83 -1.08 -9.25
N ILE A 132 -16.55 -1.41 -9.45
CA ILE A 132 -15.77 -2.28 -8.57
C ILE A 132 -15.02 -1.39 -7.56
N GLN A 133 -15.01 -1.77 -6.29
CA GLN A 133 -14.26 -1.10 -5.23
C GLN A 133 -12.76 -1.20 -5.52
N ARG A 134 -12.12 -0.07 -5.83
CA ARG A 134 -10.70 -0.02 -6.22
C ARG A 134 -9.82 0.77 -5.28
N ALA A 135 -10.38 1.58 -4.43
CA ALA A 135 -9.57 2.25 -3.42
C ALA A 135 -10.36 2.49 -2.14
N ILE A 136 -9.62 2.61 -1.06
CA ILE A 136 -10.11 2.97 0.26
C ILE A 136 -9.22 4.04 0.87
N ASN A 137 -9.80 5.00 1.55
CA ASN A 137 -9.06 5.91 2.42
C ASN A 137 -9.75 6.07 3.78
N GLY A 138 -8.97 6.47 4.78
CA GLY A 138 -9.47 6.78 6.10
C GLY A 138 -8.56 7.76 6.81
N THR A 139 -9.12 8.50 7.76
CA THR A 139 -8.42 9.50 8.58
C THR A 139 -8.01 8.86 9.91
N TYR A 140 -6.74 8.96 10.29
CA TYR A 140 -6.23 8.46 11.55
C TYR A 140 -6.48 9.47 12.67
N LEU A 141 -7.08 9.02 13.76
CA LEU A 141 -7.24 9.82 14.98
C LEU A 141 -6.52 9.14 16.15
N LEU A 142 -5.74 9.93 16.88
CA LEU A 142 -5.07 9.52 18.12
C LEU A 142 -6.02 9.59 19.31
#